data_a623075da227fe79dcc750ed30bde216
#
_entry.id   a623075da227fe79dcc750ed30bde216
#
_cell.length_a   1.000
_cell.length_b   1.000
_cell.length_c   1.000
_cell.angle_alpha   90.00
_cell.angle_beta   90.00
_cell.angle_gamma   90.00
#
_symmetry.space_group_name_H-M   'P 1'
#
loop_
_entity.id
_entity.type
_entity.pdbx_description
1 polymer ?
#
loop_
_entity_poly.entity_id
_entity_poly.type
_entity_poly.pdbx_seq_one_letter_code
_entity_poly.pdbx_strand_id
1 'polypeptide(L)'
;HPRVRRQRQMCIRDSYEEAYNEQLLELIRLFDSQKKWIATVCVGALPVGKSGVLNGRKATTYHLRGAHKQKVLQGFGATIVNSPIVVDDNIITSYCPQTSYGVALLLLEKLTSHKEMVLVKDAMGF
;
A
#
# COMPACT_ATOMS: atom_id res chain seq x y z
N HIS A 1 25.96 -2.45 -9.84
CA HIS A 1 25.11 -2.30 -11.01
C HIS A 1 24.20 -1.09 -10.84
N PRO A 2 24.19 -0.11 -11.78
CA PRO A 2 23.46 1.15 -11.59
C PRO A 2 21.96 0.98 -11.31
N ARG A 3 21.31 0.04 -11.98
CA ARG A 3 19.89 -0.20 -11.80
C ARG A 3 19.57 -0.72 -10.40
N VAL A 4 20.37 -1.66 -9.90
CA VAL A 4 20.18 -2.22 -8.56
C VAL A 4 20.45 -1.18 -7.50
N ARG A 5 21.52 -0.39 -7.68
CA ARG A 5 21.86 0.69 -6.75
C ARG A 5 20.74 1.73 -6.68
N ARG A 6 20.18 2.09 -7.82
CA ARG A 6 19.08 3.04 -7.89
C ARG A 6 17.83 2.51 -7.17
N GLN A 7 17.51 1.23 -7.35
CA GLN A 7 16.38 0.62 -6.63
C GLN A 7 16.59 0.62 -5.13
N ARG A 8 17.80 0.35 -4.66
CA ARG A 8 18.13 0.42 -3.23
C ARG A 8 17.96 1.83 -2.69
N GLN A 9 18.40 2.83 -3.43
CA GLN A 9 18.23 4.23 -3.03
C GLN A 9 16.76 4.61 -2.95
N MET A 10 15.95 4.18 -3.90
CA MET A 10 14.52 4.42 -3.88
C MET A 10 13.86 3.83 -2.62
N CYS A 11 14.27 2.65 -2.19
CA CYS A 11 13.70 2.03 -1.00
C CYS A 11 14.15 2.68 0.30
N ILE A 12 15.32 3.33 0.33
CA ILE A 12 15.91 3.86 1.55
C ILE A 12 15.82 5.39 1.62
N ARG A 13 16.07 6.08 0.53
CA ARG A 13 16.23 7.54 0.49
C ARG A 13 15.32 8.23 -0.51
N ASP A 14 15.42 7.81 -1.75
CA ASP A 14 14.79 8.50 -2.89
C ASP A 14 13.30 8.19 -3.00
N SER A 15 12.82 7.17 -2.29
CA SER A 15 11.41 6.80 -2.29
C SER A 15 10.51 7.96 -1.86
N TYR A 16 11.02 8.88 -1.05
CA TYR A 16 10.22 10.02 -0.58
C TYR A 16 9.99 11.05 -1.67
N GLU A 17 10.99 11.37 -2.47
CA GLU A 17 10.84 12.36 -3.53
C GLU A 17 9.97 11.82 -4.66
N GLU A 18 10.24 10.61 -5.12
CA GLU A 18 9.46 9.99 -6.19
C GLU A 18 8.06 9.58 -5.72
N ALA A 19 7.94 9.15 -4.46
CA ALA A 19 6.65 8.78 -3.88
C ALA A 19 5.69 9.97 -3.79
N TYR A 20 6.22 11.18 -3.72
CA TYR A 20 5.39 12.38 -3.66
C TYR A 20 5.34 13.14 -4.97
N ASN A 21 5.71 12.48 -6.08
CA ASN A 21 5.58 13.03 -7.42
C ASN A 21 4.10 13.32 -7.72
N GLU A 22 3.81 14.53 -8.17
CA GLU A 22 2.42 14.96 -8.38
C GLU A 22 1.69 14.12 -9.42
N GLN A 23 2.38 13.62 -10.44
CA GLN A 23 1.76 12.75 -11.44
C GLN A 23 1.28 11.43 -10.81
N LEU A 24 2.06 10.87 -9.89
CA LEU A 24 1.66 9.68 -9.15
C LEU A 24 0.46 9.97 -8.25
N LEU A 25 0.49 11.09 -7.55
CA LEU A 25 -0.61 11.47 -6.65
C LEU A 25 -1.92 11.68 -7.43
N GLU A 26 -1.83 12.28 -8.61
CA GLU A 26 -2.99 12.46 -9.49
C GLU A 26 -3.53 11.12 -9.97
N LEU A 27 -2.65 10.18 -10.32
CA LEU A 27 -3.06 8.84 -10.74
C LEU A 27 -3.80 8.11 -9.60
N ILE A 28 -3.30 8.25 -8.38
CA ILE A 28 -3.95 7.67 -7.20
C ILE A 28 -5.35 8.26 -7.00
N ARG A 29 -5.47 9.58 -7.12
CA ARG A 29 -6.77 10.25 -7.01
C ARG A 29 -7.74 9.80 -8.10
N LEU A 30 -7.23 9.61 -9.32
CA LEU A 30 -8.04 9.14 -10.44
C LEU A 30 -8.56 7.73 -10.18
N PHE A 31 -7.69 6.82 -9.73
CA PHE A 31 -8.09 5.45 -9.39
C PHE A 31 -9.18 5.44 -8.31
N ASP A 32 -9.00 6.24 -7.28
CA ASP A 32 -9.99 6.32 -6.21
C ASP A 32 -11.32 6.91 -6.69
N SER A 33 -11.27 7.94 -7.53
CA SER A 33 -12.50 8.56 -8.07
C SER A 33 -13.32 7.58 -8.90
N GLN A 34 -12.65 6.61 -9.53
CA GLN A 34 -13.29 5.56 -10.31
C GLN A 34 -13.55 4.29 -9.48
N LYS A 35 -13.30 4.34 -8.18
CA LYS A 35 -13.45 3.20 -7.26
C LYS A 35 -12.68 1.97 -7.69
N LYS A 36 -11.52 2.18 -8.31
CA LYS A 36 -10.60 1.10 -8.64
C LYS A 36 -9.76 0.73 -7.42
N TRP A 37 -9.32 -0.53 -7.38
CA TRP A 37 -8.54 -1.03 -6.25
C TRP A 37 -7.14 -0.42 -6.23
N ILE A 38 -6.72 -0.01 -5.04
CA ILE A 38 -5.37 0.46 -4.74
C ILE A 38 -4.83 -0.41 -3.62
N ALA A 39 -3.69 -1.05 -3.85
CA ALA A 39 -3.07 -1.92 -2.86
C ALA A 39 -1.62 -1.48 -2.61
N THR A 40 -1.22 -1.40 -1.36
CA THR A 40 0.13 -0.99 -0.98
C THR A 40 0.74 -1.94 0.03
N VAL A 41 2.07 -1.99 0.02
CA VAL A 41 2.86 -2.74 0.98
C VAL A 41 3.89 -1.78 1.57
N CYS A 42 4.09 -1.86 2.88
CA CYS A 42 5.11 -1.10 3.57
C CYS A 42 4.88 0.41 3.43
N VAL A 43 5.92 1.15 3.06
CA VAL A 43 5.85 2.61 2.93
C VAL A 43 5.08 3.08 1.68
N GLY A 44 4.65 2.16 0.84
CA GLY A 44 3.82 2.50 -0.33
C GLY A 44 2.51 3.19 0.02
N ALA A 45 2.04 3.06 1.26
CA ALA A 45 0.86 3.77 1.73
C ALA A 45 1.08 5.28 1.86
N LEU A 46 2.32 5.74 2.00
CA LEU A 46 2.61 7.16 2.21
C LEU A 46 2.18 8.04 1.03
N PRO A 47 2.53 7.71 -0.22
CA PRO A 47 2.01 8.50 -1.36
C PRO A 47 0.48 8.43 -1.46
N VAL A 48 -0.13 7.32 -1.12
CA VAL A 48 -1.59 7.23 -1.10
C VAL A 48 -2.17 8.20 -0.05
N GLY A 49 -1.54 8.28 1.12
CA GLY A 49 -1.92 9.26 2.15
C GLY A 49 -1.72 10.69 1.69
N LYS A 50 -0.57 10.96 1.07
CA LYS A 50 -0.24 12.31 0.58
C LYS A 50 -1.23 12.79 -0.48
N SER A 51 -1.76 11.88 -1.30
CA SER A 51 -2.74 12.24 -2.33
C SER A 51 -4.06 12.74 -1.76
N GLY A 52 -4.34 12.45 -0.49
CA GLY A 52 -5.58 12.85 0.18
C GLY A 52 -6.67 11.78 0.19
N VAL A 53 -6.51 10.70 -0.56
CA VAL A 53 -7.57 9.67 -0.66
C VAL A 53 -7.77 8.86 0.62
N LEU A 54 -6.78 8.87 1.53
CA LEU A 54 -6.90 8.20 2.82
C LEU A 54 -7.50 9.06 3.93
N ASN A 55 -7.83 10.30 3.64
CA ASN A 55 -8.40 11.19 4.66
C ASN A 55 -9.71 10.61 5.20
N GLY A 56 -9.75 10.37 6.51
CA GLY A 56 -10.92 9.77 7.17
C GLY A 56 -11.05 8.27 6.99
N ARG A 57 -10.12 7.62 6.29
CA ARG A 57 -10.16 6.16 6.08
C ARG A 57 -9.18 5.45 7.00
N LYS A 58 -9.47 4.18 7.25
CA LYS A 58 -8.59 3.31 8.01
C LYS A 58 -7.44 2.83 7.12
N ALA A 59 -6.23 2.86 7.65
CA ALA A 59 -5.04 2.45 6.90
C ALA A 59 -3.92 2.07 7.85
N THR A 60 -2.89 1.44 7.29
CA THR A 60 -1.65 1.18 8.00
C THR A 60 -0.46 1.32 7.06
N THR A 61 0.73 1.29 7.61
CA THR A 61 1.97 1.33 6.87
C THR A 61 3.07 0.69 7.70
N TYR A 62 4.32 0.80 7.27
CA TYR A 62 5.45 0.23 7.99
C TYR A 62 5.43 0.66 9.45
N HIS A 63 5.44 -0.32 10.34
CA HIS A 63 5.17 -0.11 11.77
C HIS A 63 6.39 -0.20 12.68
N LEU A 64 7.54 -0.65 12.14
CA LEU A 64 8.74 -0.83 12.93
C LEU A 64 9.50 0.49 13.11
N ARG A 65 10.59 0.46 13.88
CA ARG A 65 11.43 1.62 14.16
C ARG A 65 10.66 2.79 14.76
N GLY A 66 9.89 2.50 15.83
CA GLY A 66 9.16 3.51 16.58
C GLY A 66 7.87 4.00 15.93
N ALA A 67 7.39 3.28 14.93
CA ALA A 67 6.13 3.61 14.24
C ALA A 67 6.14 5.00 13.59
N HIS A 68 7.33 5.50 13.23
CA HIS A 68 7.47 6.83 12.63
C HIS A 68 6.64 6.99 11.36
N LYS A 69 6.64 5.96 10.50
CA LYS A 69 5.88 5.99 9.25
C LYS A 69 4.38 6.02 9.48
N GLN A 70 3.90 5.34 10.51
CA GLN A 70 2.49 5.40 10.88
C GLN A 70 2.08 6.80 11.33
N LYS A 71 2.97 7.50 12.05
CA LYS A 71 2.71 8.89 12.45
C LYS A 71 2.64 9.82 11.24
N VAL A 72 3.50 9.61 10.25
CA VAL A 72 3.46 10.38 9.01
C VAL A 72 2.15 10.14 8.28
N LEU A 73 1.72 8.87 8.18
CA LEU A 73 0.45 8.53 7.53
C LEU A 73 -0.74 9.15 8.27
N GLN A 74 -0.71 9.13 9.59
CA GLN A 74 -1.74 9.77 10.42
C GLN A 74 -1.80 11.27 10.16
N GLY A 75 -0.64 11.90 9.95
CA GLY A 75 -0.56 13.33 9.61
C GLY A 75 -1.21 13.66 8.27
N PHE A 76 -1.37 12.67 7.38
CA PHE A 76 -2.09 12.84 6.13
C PHE A 76 -3.60 12.64 6.26
N GLY A 77 -4.10 12.42 7.49
CA GLY A 77 -5.53 12.30 7.74
C GLY A 77 -6.06 10.88 7.85
N ALA A 78 -5.21 9.87 7.73
CA ALA A 78 -5.63 8.47 7.86
C ALA A 78 -5.84 8.10 9.33
N THR A 79 -6.80 7.22 9.58
CA THR A 79 -6.97 6.59 10.88
C THR A 79 -6.12 5.34 10.93
N ILE A 80 -5.08 5.33 11.74
CA ILE A 80 -4.14 4.21 11.80
C ILE A 80 -4.76 3.02 12.53
N VAL A 81 -4.73 1.87 11.87
CA VAL A 81 -5.15 0.60 12.47
C VAL A 81 -3.91 -0.28 12.60
N ASN A 82 -3.68 -0.78 13.79
CA ASN A 82 -2.49 -1.56 14.10
C ASN A 82 -2.73 -3.03 13.76
N SER A 83 -2.82 -3.32 12.46
CA SER A 83 -3.07 -4.64 11.91
C SER A 83 -2.17 -4.85 10.69
N PRO A 84 -1.71 -6.09 10.43
CA PRO A 84 -0.81 -6.36 9.29
C PRO A 84 -1.36 -5.94 7.94
N ILE A 85 -2.66 -6.11 7.73
CA ILE A 85 -3.34 -5.73 6.48
C ILE A 85 -4.64 -5.02 6.85
N VAL A 86 -4.87 -3.86 6.26
CA VAL A 86 -6.08 -3.08 6.50
C VAL A 86 -6.77 -2.83 5.15
N VAL A 87 -8.05 -3.13 5.09
CA VAL A 87 -8.89 -2.86 3.92
C VAL A 87 -9.94 -1.83 4.31
N ASP A 88 -10.01 -0.75 3.58
CA ASP A 88 -11.09 0.22 3.72
C ASP A 88 -11.57 0.60 2.33
N ASP A 89 -12.81 0.21 2.02
CA ASP A 89 -13.44 0.39 0.71
C ASP A 89 -12.55 -0.23 -0.39
N ASN A 90 -12.01 0.57 -1.29
CA ASN A 90 -11.21 0.12 -2.42
C ASN A 90 -9.69 0.19 -2.17
N ILE A 91 -9.26 0.40 -0.94
CA ILE A 91 -7.84 0.60 -0.63
C ILE A 91 -7.38 -0.45 0.37
N ILE A 92 -6.28 -1.13 0.01
CA ILE A 92 -5.61 -2.13 0.85
C ILE A 92 -4.25 -1.57 1.23
N THR A 93 -3.96 -1.51 2.53
CA THR A 93 -2.65 -1.08 3.04
C THR A 93 -2.09 -2.16 3.96
N SER A 94 -0.78 -2.21 4.13
CA SER A 94 -0.14 -3.26 4.92
C SER A 94 1.18 -2.83 5.53
N TYR A 95 1.68 -3.61 6.51
CA TYR A 95 2.84 -3.27 7.33
C TYR A 95 4.17 -3.29 6.58
N CYS A 96 4.53 -4.43 6.00
CA CYS A 96 5.90 -4.66 5.55
C CYS A 96 5.94 -5.77 4.48
N PRO A 97 7.11 -6.02 3.89
CA PRO A 97 7.22 -6.99 2.80
C PRO A 97 6.65 -8.39 3.11
N GLN A 98 6.70 -8.82 4.36
CA GLN A 98 6.15 -10.14 4.70
C GLN A 98 4.65 -10.25 4.51
N THR A 99 3.93 -9.14 4.38
CA THR A 99 2.49 -9.15 4.09
C THR A 99 2.18 -9.19 2.60
N SER A 100 3.19 -9.18 1.73
CA SER A 100 3.02 -9.05 0.28
C SER A 100 2.11 -10.14 -0.31
N TYR A 101 2.29 -11.39 0.09
CA TYR A 101 1.45 -12.48 -0.41
C TYR A 101 -0.01 -12.30 0.00
N GLY A 102 -0.23 -11.93 1.26
CA GLY A 102 -1.58 -11.68 1.75
C GLY A 102 -2.27 -10.56 0.99
N VAL A 103 -1.56 -9.46 0.73
CA VAL A 103 -2.08 -8.33 -0.04
C VAL A 103 -2.38 -8.76 -1.48
N ALA A 104 -1.46 -9.48 -2.12
CA ALA A 104 -1.64 -9.92 -3.50
C ALA A 104 -2.84 -10.87 -3.64
N LEU A 105 -2.97 -11.82 -2.73
CA LEU A 105 -4.09 -12.77 -2.75
C LEU A 105 -5.42 -12.05 -2.49
N LEU A 106 -5.43 -11.11 -1.57
CA LEU A 106 -6.63 -10.33 -1.27
C LEU A 106 -7.04 -9.47 -2.47
N LEU A 107 -6.07 -8.83 -3.12
CA LEU A 107 -6.33 -8.04 -4.33
C LEU A 107 -6.88 -8.93 -5.46
N LEU A 108 -6.30 -10.12 -5.63
CA LEU A 108 -6.79 -11.09 -6.62
C LEU A 108 -8.25 -11.47 -6.32
N GLU A 109 -8.57 -11.73 -5.07
CA GLU A 109 -9.95 -12.03 -4.66
C GLU A 109 -10.91 -10.90 -5.01
N LYS A 110 -10.50 -9.64 -4.73
CA LYS A 110 -11.33 -8.47 -5.01
C LYS A 110 -11.52 -8.21 -6.50
N LEU A 111 -10.49 -8.52 -7.31
CA LEU A 111 -10.56 -8.32 -8.76
C LEU A 111 -11.24 -9.47 -9.50
N THR A 112 -11.30 -10.65 -8.90
CA THR A 112 -11.91 -11.84 -9.52
C THR A 112 -12.99 -12.41 -8.60
N SER A 113 -12.63 -13.44 -7.81
CA SER A 113 -13.54 -14.06 -6.85
C SER A 113 -12.76 -14.79 -5.77
N HIS A 114 -13.42 -15.13 -4.68
CA HIS A 114 -12.83 -15.97 -3.65
C HIS A 114 -12.40 -17.33 -4.21
N LYS A 115 -13.22 -17.91 -5.06
CA LYS A 115 -12.92 -19.22 -5.69
C LYS A 115 -11.65 -19.16 -6.50
N GLU A 116 -11.47 -18.14 -7.33
CA GLU A 116 -10.26 -17.97 -8.14
C GLU A 116 -9.04 -17.76 -7.27
N MET A 117 -9.16 -16.96 -6.21
CA MET A 117 -8.07 -16.73 -5.26
C MET A 117 -7.62 -18.04 -4.61
N VAL A 118 -8.56 -18.88 -4.16
CA VAL A 118 -8.24 -20.15 -3.53
C VAL A 118 -7.52 -21.09 -4.50
N LEU A 119 -7.96 -21.15 -5.76
CA LEU A 119 -7.31 -21.97 -6.77
C LEU A 119 -5.86 -21.55 -6.99
N VAL A 120 -5.60 -20.26 -7.11
CA VAL A 120 -4.24 -19.75 -7.30
C VAL A 120 -3.41 -19.98 -6.05
N LYS A 121 -3.96 -19.71 -4.87
CA LYS A 121 -3.29 -19.91 -3.59
C LYS A 121 -2.83 -21.35 -3.44
N ASP A 122 -3.72 -22.32 -3.72
CA ASP A 122 -3.41 -23.73 -3.62
C ASP A 122 -2.33 -24.13 -4.64
N ALA A 123 -2.43 -23.60 -5.87
CA ALA A 123 -1.44 -23.87 -6.91
C ALA A 123 -0.05 -23.34 -6.54
N MET A 124 0.01 -22.28 -5.73
CA MET A 124 1.26 -21.71 -5.24
C MET A 124 1.83 -22.44 -4.03
N GLY A 125 1.08 -23.37 -3.44
CA GLY A 125 1.53 -24.15 -2.31
C GLY A 125 1.26 -23.55 -0.93
N PHE A 126 0.40 -22.56 -0.87
CA PHE A 126 0.00 -21.94 0.41
C PHE A 126 -1.12 -22.70 1.10
#